data_38505c00b812e75acdea942fab2baaab
#
_entry.id   38505c00b812e75acdea942fab2baaab
#
_cell.length_a   1.000
_cell.length_b   1.000
_cell.length_c   1.000
_cell.angle_alpha   90.00
_cell.angle_beta   90.00
_cell.angle_gamma   90.00
#
_symmetry.space_group_name_H-M   'P 1'
#
loop_
_entity.id
_entity.type
_entity.pdbx_description
1 polymer ?
#
loop_
_entity_poly.entity_id
_entity_poly.type
_entity_poly.pdbx_seq_one_letter_code
_entity_poly.pdbx_strand_id
1 'polypeptide(L)'
;MKKGVVDDIVGSYGMVIADECHHLSAFSFESVIRQCKCQYVLGLSATLTRKDGHHPIIFMQCGPIRYRVNDKQQALERPFDHRVIVRSTGLTLSPEQQEKITIHNIYDLLIHDDARNRMIVEDVRTALSHGRNPVVITERKEHLFWLENAFADVKPLFIVRGGMRHKELTSILQAFSAVPEGTPRLLLTTGKFLGEGFDDPRLDTLFLTMPISWRGTLAQYAGRLHRLYDRKTEVIIYDYADMKITMTMRMFERRVAGYRAIGYRIADDNAQILFPEYAPCESHGEGDQGEIFADQGSIR
;
A
#
# COMPACT_ATOMS: atom_id res chain seq x y z
N MET A 1 -19.96 19.57 -0.97
CA MET A 1 -20.64 20.44 0.01
C MET A 1 -20.03 21.83 0.00
N LYS A 2 -20.77 22.84 -0.34
CA LYS A 2 -20.36 24.24 -0.14
C LYS A 2 -21.14 24.80 1.07
N LYS A 3 -20.43 25.28 2.10
CA LYS A 3 -21.00 25.86 3.33
C LYS A 3 -22.05 24.97 4.06
N GLY A 4 -21.83 23.66 4.11
CA GLY A 4 -22.73 22.73 4.82
C GLY A 4 -23.98 22.31 4.05
N VAL A 5 -24.23 22.86 2.86
CA VAL A 5 -25.36 22.48 2.01
C VAL A 5 -24.91 21.43 0.99
N VAL A 6 -25.69 20.35 0.87
CA VAL A 6 -25.52 19.32 -0.16
C VAL A 6 -26.18 19.81 -1.43
N ASP A 7 -25.53 19.56 -2.56
CA ASP A 7 -26.06 19.97 -3.88
C ASP A 7 -27.30 19.13 -4.24
N ASP A 8 -28.34 19.74 -4.75
CA ASP A 8 -29.61 19.08 -5.13
C ASP A 8 -29.42 18.00 -6.21
N ILE A 9 -28.34 18.06 -6.97
CA ILE A 9 -28.01 17.08 -7.98
C ILE A 9 -27.93 15.65 -7.38
N VAL A 10 -27.52 15.54 -6.11
CA VAL A 10 -27.39 14.25 -5.42
C VAL A 10 -28.76 13.56 -5.25
N GLY A 11 -29.83 14.33 -5.13
CA GLY A 11 -31.19 13.82 -5.01
C GLY A 11 -31.81 13.28 -6.31
N SER A 12 -31.17 13.53 -7.46
CA SER A 12 -31.73 13.16 -8.79
C SER A 12 -31.25 11.79 -9.31
N TYR A 13 -30.33 11.11 -8.61
CA TYR A 13 -29.82 9.82 -9.04
C TYR A 13 -30.52 8.63 -8.37
N GLY A 14 -30.83 7.58 -9.14
CA GLY A 14 -31.46 6.34 -8.64
C GLY A 14 -30.45 5.41 -7.95
N MET A 15 -29.16 5.57 -8.21
CA MET A 15 -28.07 4.78 -7.62
C MET A 15 -26.88 5.67 -7.23
N VAL A 16 -26.28 5.37 -6.09
CA VAL A 16 -25.03 5.99 -5.61
C VAL A 16 -24.00 4.91 -5.39
N ILE A 17 -22.81 5.09 -5.95
CA ILE A 17 -21.64 4.24 -5.73
C ILE A 17 -20.64 5.05 -4.90
N ALA A 18 -20.36 4.59 -3.69
CA ALA A 18 -19.36 5.19 -2.81
C ALA A 18 -18.06 4.38 -2.87
N ASP A 19 -17.08 4.88 -3.62
CA ASP A 19 -15.73 4.34 -3.58
C ASP A 19 -15.03 4.74 -2.29
N GLU A 20 -14.16 3.87 -1.78
CA GLU A 20 -13.53 3.99 -0.46
C GLU A 20 -14.57 4.29 0.64
N CYS A 21 -15.64 3.50 0.68
CA CYS A 21 -16.80 3.72 1.55
C CYS A 21 -16.46 3.71 3.05
N HIS A 22 -15.25 3.31 3.44
CA HIS A 22 -14.76 3.46 4.80
C HIS A 22 -14.66 4.94 5.25
N HIS A 23 -14.66 5.89 4.31
CA HIS A 23 -14.76 7.32 4.60
C HIS A 23 -16.19 7.80 4.87
N LEU A 24 -17.22 7.01 4.59
CA LEU A 24 -18.63 7.39 4.81
C LEU A 24 -18.98 7.68 6.27
N SER A 25 -18.19 7.17 7.21
CA SER A 25 -18.35 7.49 8.63
C SER A 25 -17.84 8.88 9.02
N ALA A 26 -17.22 9.64 8.09
CA ALA A 26 -16.93 11.03 8.31
C ALA A 26 -18.22 11.86 8.17
N PHE A 27 -18.44 12.79 9.10
CA PHE A 27 -19.67 13.60 9.19
C PHE A 27 -20.13 14.23 7.86
N SER A 28 -19.18 14.73 7.06
CA SER A 28 -19.46 15.35 5.76
C SER A 28 -20.01 14.37 4.73
N PHE A 29 -19.44 13.15 4.67
CA PHE A 29 -19.90 12.10 3.76
C PHE A 29 -21.24 11.51 4.18
N GLU A 30 -21.41 11.25 5.48
CA GLU A 30 -22.69 10.79 6.03
C GLU A 30 -23.82 11.77 5.71
N SER A 31 -23.58 13.08 5.86
CA SER A 31 -24.55 14.11 5.54
C SER A 31 -24.98 14.11 4.07
N VAL A 32 -24.05 13.77 3.14
CA VAL A 32 -24.37 13.65 1.72
C VAL A 32 -25.25 12.42 1.46
N ILE A 33 -24.86 11.25 1.95
CA ILE A 33 -25.59 10.01 1.72
C ILE A 33 -27.01 10.07 2.31
N ARG A 34 -27.21 10.67 3.48
CA ARG A 34 -28.53 10.85 4.10
C ARG A 34 -29.48 11.70 3.27
N GLN A 35 -28.97 12.59 2.41
CA GLN A 35 -29.79 13.42 1.52
C GLN A 35 -30.00 12.82 0.14
N CYS A 36 -29.34 11.70 -0.18
CA CYS A 36 -29.58 10.95 -1.41
C CYS A 36 -30.98 10.32 -1.37
N LYS A 37 -31.76 10.53 -2.43
CA LYS A 37 -33.06 9.85 -2.62
C LYS A 37 -32.94 8.63 -3.52
N CYS A 38 -31.74 8.02 -3.55
CA CYS A 38 -31.44 6.87 -4.39
C CYS A 38 -32.08 5.58 -3.84
N GLN A 39 -32.48 4.73 -4.75
CA GLN A 39 -33.03 3.39 -4.42
C GLN A 39 -31.88 2.41 -4.06
N TYR A 40 -30.71 2.60 -4.64
CA TYR A 40 -29.56 1.72 -4.49
C TYR A 40 -28.34 2.45 -4.01
N VAL A 41 -27.68 1.90 -2.99
CA VAL A 41 -26.37 2.37 -2.51
C VAL A 41 -25.39 1.22 -2.56
N LEU A 42 -24.27 1.39 -3.27
CA LEU A 42 -23.17 0.44 -3.36
C LEU A 42 -21.93 1.04 -2.73
N GLY A 43 -21.42 0.42 -1.66
CA GLY A 43 -20.14 0.77 -1.07
C GLY A 43 -19.02 -0.14 -1.59
N LEU A 44 -17.92 0.44 -2.04
CA LEU A 44 -16.69 -0.24 -2.43
C LEU A 44 -15.57 0.16 -1.46
N SER A 45 -14.78 -0.77 -0.99
CA SER A 45 -13.60 -0.48 -0.17
C SER A 45 -12.64 -1.65 -0.13
N ALA A 46 -11.35 -1.37 -0.17
CA ALA A 46 -10.31 -2.35 0.09
C ALA A 46 -10.22 -2.71 1.59
N THR A 47 -10.67 -1.81 2.48
CA THR A 47 -10.59 -1.97 3.94
C THR A 47 -11.86 -1.47 4.61
N LEU A 48 -12.63 -2.37 5.21
CA LEU A 48 -13.84 -1.99 5.95
C LEU A 48 -13.57 -1.71 7.44
N THR A 49 -12.50 -2.30 7.99
CA THR A 49 -12.18 -2.14 9.41
C THR A 49 -11.47 -0.82 9.64
N ARG A 50 -12.07 0.04 10.46
CA ARG A 50 -11.52 1.34 10.88
C ARG A 50 -10.88 1.23 12.26
N LYS A 51 -9.79 1.99 12.47
CA LYS A 51 -9.10 2.07 13.77
C LYS A 51 -9.96 2.73 14.86
N ASP A 52 -10.88 3.61 14.46
CA ASP A 52 -11.75 4.38 15.36
C ASP A 52 -13.06 3.65 15.74
N GLY A 53 -13.28 2.43 15.23
CA GLY A 53 -14.47 1.63 15.53
C GLY A 53 -15.77 2.08 14.84
N HIS A 54 -15.76 3.16 14.05
CA HIS A 54 -16.97 3.70 13.40
C HIS A 54 -17.39 2.93 12.12
N HIS A 55 -16.87 1.73 11.87
CA HIS A 55 -17.27 0.89 10.75
C HIS A 55 -18.77 0.49 10.75
N PRO A 56 -19.53 0.40 11.86
CA PRO A 56 -20.97 0.12 11.78
C PRO A 56 -21.75 1.14 10.97
N ILE A 57 -21.32 2.42 10.92
CA ILE A 57 -21.97 3.47 10.14
C ILE A 57 -21.96 3.13 8.64
N ILE A 58 -20.89 2.48 8.15
CA ILE A 58 -20.78 2.04 6.75
C ILE A 58 -21.88 1.03 6.44
N PHE A 59 -22.11 0.05 7.34
CA PHE A 59 -23.15 -0.96 7.17
C PHE A 59 -24.57 -0.38 7.24
N MET A 60 -24.77 0.68 8.06
CA MET A 60 -26.06 1.38 8.11
C MET A 60 -26.37 2.11 6.80
N GLN A 61 -25.35 2.61 6.09
CA GLN A 61 -25.52 3.38 4.85
C GLN A 61 -25.49 2.50 3.59
N CYS A 62 -24.61 1.50 3.54
CA CYS A 62 -24.38 0.68 2.34
C CYS A 62 -24.96 -0.75 2.47
N GLY A 63 -25.49 -1.12 3.64
CA GLY A 63 -25.93 -2.48 3.92
C GLY A 63 -24.78 -3.47 4.19
N PRO A 64 -25.09 -4.76 4.34
CA PRO A 64 -24.11 -5.79 4.66
C PRO A 64 -23.17 -6.06 3.50
N ILE A 65 -22.01 -6.67 3.81
CA ILE A 65 -21.06 -7.12 2.80
C ILE A 65 -21.74 -8.15 1.89
N ARG A 66 -21.83 -7.85 0.60
CA ARG A 66 -22.40 -8.74 -0.43
C ARG A 66 -21.36 -9.59 -1.15
N TYR A 67 -20.16 -9.04 -1.29
CA TYR A 67 -19.07 -9.72 -1.98
C TYR A 67 -17.73 -9.33 -1.33
N ARG A 68 -16.83 -10.28 -1.22
CA ARG A 68 -15.45 -10.07 -0.75
C ARG A 68 -14.48 -10.73 -1.72
N VAL A 69 -13.55 -9.94 -2.20
CA VAL A 69 -12.45 -10.45 -3.02
C VAL A 69 -11.43 -11.13 -2.10
N ASN A 70 -10.95 -12.30 -2.50
CA ASN A 70 -9.84 -12.97 -1.87
C ASN A 70 -8.54 -12.53 -2.54
N ASP A 71 -7.81 -11.61 -1.91
CA ASP A 71 -6.58 -11.04 -2.46
C ASP A 71 -5.51 -12.11 -2.73
N LYS A 72 -5.43 -13.14 -1.87
CA LYS A 72 -4.48 -14.25 -2.05
C LYS A 72 -4.82 -15.09 -3.28
N GLN A 73 -6.08 -15.39 -3.50
CA GLN A 73 -6.52 -16.11 -4.69
C GLN A 73 -6.30 -15.28 -5.96
N GLN A 74 -6.63 -14.00 -5.93
CA GLN A 74 -6.33 -13.10 -7.05
C GLN A 74 -4.84 -13.00 -7.37
N ALA A 75 -3.96 -13.06 -6.35
CA ALA A 75 -2.53 -13.06 -6.57
C ALA A 75 -2.07 -14.31 -7.33
N LEU A 76 -2.67 -15.47 -7.08
CA LEU A 76 -2.37 -16.72 -7.79
C LEU A 76 -2.87 -16.71 -9.25
N GLU A 77 -3.91 -15.94 -9.54
CA GLU A 77 -4.49 -15.83 -10.89
C GLU A 77 -3.73 -14.82 -11.77
N ARG A 78 -2.89 -13.95 -11.18
CA ARG A 78 -2.11 -12.96 -11.94
C ARG A 78 -0.94 -13.63 -12.66
N PRO A 79 -0.60 -13.17 -13.88
CA PRO A 79 0.45 -13.78 -14.71
C PRO A 79 1.88 -13.35 -14.29
N PHE A 80 2.09 -12.94 -13.04
CA PHE A 80 3.38 -12.51 -12.52
C PHE A 80 3.54 -12.89 -11.04
N ASP A 81 4.79 -13.15 -10.65
CA ASP A 81 5.14 -13.49 -9.28
C ASP A 81 5.07 -12.28 -8.33
N HIS A 82 4.77 -12.56 -7.06
CA HIS A 82 4.69 -11.55 -6.00
C HIS A 82 5.76 -11.83 -4.94
N ARG A 83 6.76 -10.95 -4.84
CA ARG A 83 7.90 -11.17 -3.97
C ARG A 83 8.19 -9.97 -3.06
N VAL A 84 8.53 -10.24 -1.80
CA VAL A 84 9.08 -9.25 -0.87
C VAL A 84 10.54 -9.56 -0.62
N ILE A 85 11.40 -8.58 -0.79
CA ILE A 85 12.81 -8.62 -0.39
C ILE A 85 12.95 -7.80 0.89
N VAL A 86 13.27 -8.49 1.99
CA VAL A 86 13.48 -7.85 3.28
C VAL A 86 14.95 -7.41 3.38
N ARG A 87 15.16 -6.13 3.66
CA ARG A 87 16.50 -5.54 3.86
C ARG A 87 16.66 -5.18 5.33
N SER A 88 17.38 -6.02 6.08
CA SER A 88 17.69 -5.76 7.48
C SER A 88 18.66 -4.59 7.60
N THR A 89 18.33 -3.61 8.43
CA THR A 89 19.16 -2.42 8.68
C THR A 89 19.95 -2.55 9.98
N GLY A 90 20.97 -1.70 10.13
CA GLY A 90 21.86 -1.73 11.28
C GLY A 90 21.48 -0.85 12.46
N LEU A 91 20.44 -0.01 12.34
CA LEU A 91 20.08 0.98 13.35
C LEU A 91 19.74 0.32 14.70
N THR A 92 20.41 0.78 15.76
CA THR A 92 20.23 0.30 17.14
C THR A 92 20.01 1.46 18.07
N LEU A 93 19.25 1.22 19.13
CA LEU A 93 19.01 2.16 20.22
C LEU A 93 19.28 1.47 21.56
N SER A 94 19.73 2.22 22.56
CA SER A 94 19.84 1.71 23.92
C SER A 94 18.45 1.36 24.48
N PRO A 95 18.35 0.46 25.47
CA PRO A 95 17.07 0.14 26.11
C PRO A 95 16.32 1.38 26.63
N GLU A 96 17.04 2.31 27.25
CA GLU A 96 16.47 3.56 27.78
C GLU A 96 15.91 4.48 26.68
N GLN A 97 16.58 4.51 25.52
CA GLN A 97 16.09 5.25 24.35
C GLN A 97 14.82 4.59 23.78
N GLN A 98 14.80 3.26 23.73
CA GLN A 98 13.64 2.51 23.18
C GLN A 98 12.36 2.70 24.00
N GLU A 99 12.46 2.89 25.34
CA GLU A 99 11.29 3.11 26.19
C GLU A 99 10.58 4.46 25.95
N LYS A 100 11.33 5.47 25.57
CA LYS A 100 10.86 6.86 25.44
C LYS A 100 10.65 7.33 24.01
N ILE A 101 11.11 6.54 23.03
CA ILE A 101 11.09 6.97 21.64
C ILE A 101 9.69 6.98 21.04
N THR A 102 9.39 8.02 20.30
CA THR A 102 8.16 8.11 19.51
C THR A 102 8.42 7.71 18.06
N ILE A 103 7.35 7.40 17.31
CA ILE A 103 7.48 7.11 15.87
C ILE A 103 8.07 8.29 15.08
N HIS A 104 7.82 9.52 15.51
CA HIS A 104 8.39 10.72 14.88
C HIS A 104 9.91 10.76 15.05
N ASN A 105 10.40 10.50 16.27
CA ASN A 105 11.85 10.43 16.53
C ASN A 105 12.51 9.28 15.73
N ILE A 106 11.82 8.14 15.59
CA ILE A 106 12.33 7.05 14.76
C ILE A 106 12.46 7.49 13.31
N TYR A 107 11.45 8.13 12.73
CA TYR A 107 11.54 8.65 11.36
C TYR A 107 12.70 9.63 11.18
N ASP A 108 12.92 10.52 12.15
CA ASP A 108 14.03 11.48 12.10
C ASP A 108 15.39 10.77 12.15
N LEU A 109 15.53 9.69 12.94
CA LEU A 109 16.74 8.85 12.95
C LEU A 109 16.94 8.12 11.62
N LEU A 110 15.88 7.54 11.04
CA LEU A 110 15.96 6.81 9.79
C LEU A 110 16.35 7.70 8.60
N ILE A 111 15.91 8.96 8.57
CA ILE A 111 16.29 9.93 7.54
C ILE A 111 17.79 10.20 7.55
N HIS A 112 18.40 10.22 8.73
CA HIS A 112 19.80 10.56 8.93
C HIS A 112 20.74 9.34 9.03
N ASP A 113 20.22 8.11 8.85
CA ASP A 113 21.04 6.90 8.80
C ASP A 113 21.65 6.73 7.40
N ASP A 114 22.90 7.17 7.26
CA ASP A 114 23.65 7.11 6.00
C ASP A 114 23.83 5.68 5.47
N ALA A 115 24.02 4.69 6.34
CA ALA A 115 24.20 3.30 5.90
C ALA A 115 22.90 2.76 5.30
N ARG A 116 21.77 3.03 5.94
CA ARG A 116 20.44 2.68 5.46
C ARG A 116 20.11 3.39 4.15
N ASN A 117 20.38 4.66 4.08
CA ASN A 117 20.11 5.46 2.88
C ASN A 117 20.96 5.03 1.69
N ARG A 118 22.24 4.68 1.88
CA ARG A 118 23.08 4.09 0.84
C ARG A 118 22.53 2.75 0.35
N MET A 119 22.09 1.87 1.25
CA MET A 119 21.46 0.60 0.89
C MET A 119 20.22 0.82 0.01
N ILE A 120 19.35 1.79 0.35
CA ILE A 120 18.19 2.15 -0.46
C ILE A 120 18.61 2.58 -1.87
N VAL A 121 19.62 3.47 -1.98
CA VAL A 121 20.08 3.99 -3.26
C VAL A 121 20.69 2.86 -4.13
N GLU A 122 21.47 1.98 -3.55
CA GLU A 122 22.08 0.83 -4.25
C GLU A 122 21.00 -0.13 -4.78
N ASP A 123 20.02 -0.47 -3.95
CA ASP A 123 18.93 -1.36 -4.36
C ASP A 123 18.08 -0.75 -5.48
N VAL A 124 17.77 0.54 -5.42
CA VAL A 124 17.02 1.25 -6.47
C VAL A 124 17.82 1.30 -7.79
N ARG A 125 19.12 1.60 -7.72
CA ARG A 125 20.00 1.59 -8.90
C ARG A 125 20.10 0.20 -9.52
N THR A 126 20.19 -0.82 -8.69
CA THR A 126 20.18 -2.22 -9.13
C THR A 126 18.87 -2.56 -9.85
N ALA A 127 17.72 -2.18 -9.29
CA ALA A 127 16.44 -2.39 -9.95
C ALA A 127 16.36 -1.68 -11.33
N LEU A 128 16.81 -0.44 -11.40
CA LEU A 128 16.86 0.31 -12.67
C LEU A 128 17.78 -0.34 -13.70
N SER A 129 18.96 -0.85 -13.29
CA SER A 129 19.90 -1.54 -14.19
C SER A 129 19.32 -2.85 -14.75
N HIS A 130 18.40 -3.47 -14.05
CA HIS A 130 17.63 -4.64 -14.51
C HIS A 130 16.38 -4.28 -15.34
N GLY A 131 16.24 -3.02 -15.73
CA GLY A 131 15.13 -2.58 -16.58
C GLY A 131 13.80 -2.42 -15.85
N ARG A 132 13.78 -2.40 -14.51
CA ARG A 132 12.57 -2.27 -13.72
C ARG A 132 12.06 -0.83 -13.64
N ASN A 133 10.79 -0.68 -13.28
CA ASN A 133 10.13 0.61 -13.11
C ASN A 133 9.81 0.84 -11.62
N PRO A 134 10.79 1.27 -10.82
CA PRO A 134 10.63 1.43 -9.40
C PRO A 134 9.83 2.67 -9.00
N VAL A 135 9.06 2.52 -7.93
CA VAL A 135 8.52 3.60 -7.13
C VAL A 135 9.12 3.56 -5.72
N VAL A 136 9.66 4.68 -5.28
CA VAL A 136 10.23 4.85 -3.94
C VAL A 136 9.28 5.70 -3.11
N ILE A 137 8.83 5.16 -1.99
CA ILE A 137 7.89 5.85 -1.10
C ILE A 137 8.59 6.23 0.20
N THR A 138 8.41 7.48 0.59
CA THR A 138 8.78 7.98 1.90
C THR A 138 7.62 8.74 2.56
N GLU A 139 7.57 8.76 3.89
CA GLU A 139 6.57 9.54 4.65
C GLU A 139 7.08 10.94 5.03
N ARG A 140 8.32 11.28 4.66
CA ARG A 140 8.99 12.52 5.06
C ARG A 140 9.49 13.30 3.85
N LYS A 141 9.14 14.59 3.82
CA LYS A 141 9.59 15.50 2.74
C LYS A 141 11.11 15.68 2.72
N GLU A 142 11.72 15.75 3.88
CA GLU A 142 13.17 15.87 4.02
C GLU A 142 13.90 14.67 3.40
N HIS A 143 13.43 13.47 3.70
CA HIS A 143 13.97 12.25 3.07
C HIS A 143 13.74 12.23 1.56
N LEU A 144 12.58 12.73 1.10
CA LEU A 144 12.31 12.84 -0.34
C LEU A 144 13.33 13.77 -1.03
N PHE A 145 13.67 14.92 -0.42
CA PHE A 145 14.70 15.82 -0.93
C PHE A 145 16.08 15.18 -0.94
N TRP A 146 16.41 14.42 0.10
CA TRP A 146 17.67 13.69 0.15
C TRP A 146 17.75 12.67 -1.00
N LEU A 147 16.70 11.89 -1.20
CA LEU A 147 16.60 10.91 -2.30
C LEU A 147 16.64 11.60 -3.68
N GLU A 148 15.98 12.73 -3.86
CA GLU A 148 16.03 13.53 -5.09
C GLU A 148 17.47 13.89 -5.46
N ASN A 149 18.26 14.36 -4.49
CA ASN A 149 19.66 14.67 -4.70
C ASN A 149 20.50 13.41 -4.99
N ALA A 150 20.24 12.31 -4.28
CA ALA A 150 20.97 11.05 -4.47
C ALA A 150 20.72 10.41 -5.85
N PHE A 151 19.60 10.74 -6.51
CA PHE A 151 19.24 10.25 -7.84
C PHE A 151 19.27 11.35 -8.93
N ALA A 152 19.95 12.47 -8.70
CA ALA A 152 19.99 13.60 -9.63
C ALA A 152 20.54 13.22 -11.03
N ASP A 153 21.38 12.19 -11.09
CA ASP A 153 21.96 11.61 -12.31
C ASP A 153 21.02 10.62 -13.04
N VAL A 154 19.98 10.12 -12.36
CA VAL A 154 19.03 9.16 -12.95
C VAL A 154 18.05 9.88 -13.89
N LYS A 155 17.91 9.39 -15.11
CA LYS A 155 16.96 9.92 -16.09
C LYS A 155 16.22 8.77 -16.79
N PRO A 156 14.88 8.84 -16.90
CA PRO A 156 13.98 9.86 -16.38
C PRO A 156 13.69 9.68 -14.87
N LEU A 157 13.72 10.77 -14.12
CA LEU A 157 13.36 10.86 -12.72
C LEU A 157 12.09 11.71 -12.59
N PHE A 158 11.11 11.20 -11.84
CA PHE A 158 9.85 11.89 -11.54
C PHE A 158 9.65 12.02 -10.04
N ILE A 159 9.23 13.18 -9.60
CA ILE A 159 9.04 13.46 -8.18
C ILE A 159 7.63 13.99 -7.97
N VAL A 160 6.87 13.32 -7.09
CA VAL A 160 5.53 13.72 -6.73
C VAL A 160 5.40 13.83 -5.21
N ARG A 161 4.92 14.97 -4.74
CA ARG A 161 4.80 15.27 -3.31
C ARG A 161 3.48 15.96 -2.99
N GLY A 162 3.02 15.79 -1.76
CA GLY A 162 1.84 16.52 -1.28
C GLY A 162 2.01 18.03 -1.38
N GLY A 163 0.93 18.73 -1.75
CA GLY A 163 0.91 20.17 -1.89
C GLY A 163 1.29 20.72 -3.27
N MET A 164 1.57 19.85 -4.25
CA MET A 164 1.75 20.26 -5.66
C MET A 164 0.45 20.82 -6.22
N ARG A 165 0.56 21.80 -7.12
CA ARG A 165 -0.60 22.31 -7.85
C ARG A 165 -1.11 21.28 -8.84
N HIS A 166 -2.43 21.20 -9.02
CA HIS A 166 -3.05 20.22 -9.92
C HIS A 166 -2.44 20.23 -11.35
N LYS A 167 -2.17 21.41 -11.90
CA LYS A 167 -1.55 21.54 -13.23
C LYS A 167 -0.14 20.93 -13.30
N GLU A 168 0.67 21.16 -12.27
CA GLU A 168 2.02 20.61 -12.15
C GLU A 168 1.98 19.08 -12.05
N LEU A 169 1.11 18.57 -11.18
CA LEU A 169 0.90 17.13 -11.04
C LEU A 169 0.47 16.48 -12.37
N THR A 170 -0.51 17.07 -13.05
CA THR A 170 -0.98 16.57 -14.35
C THR A 170 0.14 16.54 -15.38
N SER A 171 0.98 17.58 -15.43
CA SER A 171 2.13 17.64 -16.35
C SER A 171 3.15 16.52 -16.05
N ILE A 172 3.46 16.26 -14.77
CA ILE A 172 4.37 15.18 -14.37
C ILE A 172 3.79 13.82 -14.75
N LEU A 173 2.50 13.59 -14.51
CA LEU A 173 1.84 12.32 -14.85
C LEU A 173 1.81 12.08 -16.37
N GLN A 174 1.55 13.10 -17.15
CA GLN A 174 1.62 13.03 -18.62
C GLN A 174 3.04 12.69 -19.10
N ALA A 175 4.05 13.38 -18.55
CA ALA A 175 5.44 13.12 -18.90
C ALA A 175 5.86 11.70 -18.47
N PHE A 176 5.42 11.22 -17.30
CA PHE A 176 5.66 9.86 -16.82
C PHE A 176 5.05 8.80 -17.75
N SER A 177 3.81 9.01 -18.18
CA SER A 177 3.12 8.11 -19.09
C SER A 177 3.71 8.12 -20.52
N ALA A 178 4.26 9.26 -20.95
CA ALA A 178 4.88 9.43 -22.27
C ALA A 178 6.27 8.79 -22.39
N VAL A 179 6.89 8.32 -21.30
CA VAL A 179 8.17 7.60 -21.38
C VAL A 179 8.01 6.36 -22.25
N PRO A 180 8.88 6.16 -23.25
CA PRO A 180 8.81 5.03 -24.15
C PRO A 180 8.82 3.68 -23.41
N GLU A 181 8.18 2.68 -24.00
CA GLU A 181 8.24 1.32 -23.50
C GLU A 181 9.67 0.79 -23.48
N GLY A 182 9.98 0.01 -22.42
CA GLY A 182 11.33 -0.55 -22.25
C GLY A 182 12.36 0.44 -21.69
N THR A 183 11.99 1.71 -21.47
CA THR A 183 12.84 2.67 -20.78
C THR A 183 12.54 2.63 -19.28
N PRO A 184 13.49 2.21 -18.44
CA PRO A 184 13.35 2.28 -16.99
C PRO A 184 13.14 3.71 -16.51
N ARG A 185 12.31 3.90 -15.49
CA ARG A 185 12.03 5.22 -14.94
C ARG A 185 11.86 5.12 -13.43
N LEU A 186 12.28 6.16 -12.74
CA LEU A 186 12.20 6.25 -11.30
C LEU A 186 11.11 7.24 -10.88
N LEU A 187 10.18 6.79 -10.03
CA LEU A 187 9.22 7.65 -9.36
C LEU A 187 9.58 7.77 -7.87
N LEU A 188 9.83 8.98 -7.40
CA LEU A 188 9.93 9.30 -5.98
C LEU A 188 8.64 9.95 -5.51
N THR A 189 8.05 9.46 -4.42
CA THR A 189 6.79 10.02 -3.95
C THR A 189 6.59 9.92 -2.44
N THR A 190 5.68 10.74 -1.92
CA THR A 190 5.15 10.55 -0.56
C THR A 190 3.98 9.57 -0.57
N GLY A 191 3.84 8.80 0.52
CA GLY A 191 2.87 7.70 0.59
C GLY A 191 1.43 8.08 0.25
N LYS A 192 0.98 9.24 0.69
CA LYS A 192 -0.38 9.71 0.42
C LYS A 192 -0.72 9.76 -1.08
N PHE A 193 0.23 10.17 -1.92
CA PHE A 193 -0.02 10.31 -3.35
C PHE A 193 -0.19 8.96 -4.05
N LEU A 194 0.64 7.97 -3.73
CA LEU A 194 0.51 6.66 -4.34
C LEU A 194 -0.82 5.98 -3.96
N GLY A 195 -1.34 6.24 -2.76
CA GLY A 195 -2.64 5.71 -2.31
C GLY A 195 -3.83 6.23 -3.13
N GLU A 196 -3.86 7.52 -3.46
CA GLU A 196 -5.08 8.22 -3.82
C GLU A 196 -5.26 8.58 -5.31
N GLY A 197 -4.37 8.21 -6.24
CA GLY A 197 -4.63 8.67 -7.62
C GLY A 197 -3.60 8.37 -8.67
N PHE A 198 -2.53 7.68 -8.35
CA PHE A 198 -1.53 7.28 -9.33
C PHE A 198 -1.84 5.88 -9.87
N ASP A 199 -1.86 5.74 -11.19
CA ASP A 199 -2.11 4.46 -11.85
C ASP A 199 -1.23 4.34 -13.12
N ASP A 200 -0.20 3.50 -13.07
CA ASP A 200 0.59 3.12 -14.23
C ASP A 200 0.84 1.60 -14.19
N PRO A 201 0.38 0.84 -15.18
CA PRO A 201 0.48 -0.61 -15.18
C PRO A 201 1.93 -1.11 -15.29
N ARG A 202 2.88 -0.28 -15.68
CA ARG A 202 4.30 -0.63 -15.86
C ARG A 202 5.06 -0.68 -14.54
N LEU A 203 4.54 -0.09 -13.44
CA LEU A 203 5.19 -0.19 -12.14
C LEU A 203 5.27 -1.65 -11.68
N ASP A 204 6.46 -2.07 -11.31
CA ASP A 204 6.78 -3.45 -10.94
C ASP A 204 7.60 -3.59 -9.65
N THR A 205 8.16 -2.49 -9.15
CA THR A 205 9.00 -2.51 -7.95
C THR A 205 8.64 -1.38 -7.00
N LEU A 206 8.39 -1.72 -5.74
CA LEU A 206 8.09 -0.77 -4.66
C LEU A 206 9.23 -0.78 -3.64
N PHE A 207 9.76 0.39 -3.33
CA PHE A 207 10.71 0.60 -2.24
C PHE A 207 10.01 1.27 -1.07
N LEU A 208 9.77 0.51 0.00
CA LEU A 208 9.12 0.98 1.21
C LEU A 208 10.17 1.51 2.18
N THR A 209 10.56 2.77 2.02
CA THR A 209 11.70 3.34 2.75
C THR A 209 11.41 3.75 4.19
N MET A 210 10.16 3.78 4.61
CA MET A 210 9.76 4.10 5.99
C MET A 210 8.85 3.03 6.55
N PRO A 211 8.94 2.73 7.87
CA PRO A 211 8.09 1.74 8.47
C PRO A 211 6.63 2.19 8.49
N ILE A 212 5.75 1.39 7.91
CA ILE A 212 4.30 1.51 8.02
C ILE A 212 3.75 0.33 8.82
N SER A 213 2.64 0.52 9.51
CA SER A 213 2.05 -0.53 10.34
C SER A 213 0.65 -0.94 9.92
N TRP A 214 0.01 -0.19 9.01
CA TRP A 214 -1.38 -0.44 8.65
C TRP A 214 -1.49 -1.27 7.37
N ARG A 215 -2.22 -2.40 7.50
CA ARG A 215 -2.46 -3.34 6.38
C ARG A 215 -3.14 -2.69 5.19
N GLY A 216 -4.09 -1.77 5.44
CA GLY A 216 -4.79 -1.05 4.37
C GLY A 216 -3.85 -0.21 3.51
N THR A 217 -2.94 0.54 4.12
CA THR A 217 -1.92 1.32 3.39
C THR A 217 -1.02 0.41 2.56
N LEU A 218 -0.58 -0.72 3.13
CA LEU A 218 0.23 -1.69 2.42
C LEU A 218 -0.51 -2.27 1.20
N ALA A 219 -1.77 -2.68 1.38
CA ALA A 219 -2.60 -3.22 0.30
C ALA A 219 -2.83 -2.19 -0.81
N GLN A 220 -3.06 -0.91 -0.47
CA GLN A 220 -3.19 0.17 -1.44
C GLN A 220 -1.90 0.38 -2.26
N TYR A 221 -0.73 0.39 -1.60
CA TYR A 221 0.55 0.56 -2.31
C TYR A 221 0.86 -0.64 -3.19
N ALA A 222 0.72 -1.86 -2.67
CA ALA A 222 0.92 -3.09 -3.43
C ALA A 222 -0.06 -3.18 -4.60
N GLY A 223 -1.31 -2.76 -4.40
CA GLY A 223 -2.34 -2.75 -5.45
C GLY A 223 -1.96 -1.96 -6.70
N ARG A 224 -1.11 -0.93 -6.55
CA ARG A 224 -0.59 -0.17 -7.70
C ARG A 224 0.37 -0.98 -8.57
N LEU A 225 1.06 -1.96 -7.98
CA LEU A 225 1.92 -2.88 -8.73
C LEU A 225 1.11 -3.99 -9.42
N HIS A 226 -0.11 -4.28 -8.95
CA HIS A 226 -0.92 -5.40 -9.40
C HIS A 226 -1.65 -5.16 -10.73
N ARG A 227 -1.47 -4.00 -11.35
CA ARG A 227 -2.03 -3.72 -12.68
C ARG A 227 -1.41 -4.65 -13.73
N LEU A 228 -2.25 -5.24 -14.55
CA LEU A 228 -1.82 -6.12 -15.62
C LEU A 228 -1.01 -5.34 -16.66
N TYR A 229 0.10 -5.90 -17.07
CA TYR A 229 0.95 -5.40 -18.15
C TYR A 229 1.68 -6.58 -18.78
N ASP A 230 1.66 -6.70 -20.10
CA ASP A 230 2.09 -7.90 -20.82
C ASP A 230 3.56 -8.29 -20.59
N ARG A 231 4.41 -7.32 -20.28
CA ARG A 231 5.84 -7.55 -20.02
C ARG A 231 6.19 -7.75 -18.54
N LYS A 232 5.19 -7.71 -17.68
CA LYS A 232 5.40 -7.88 -16.23
C LYS A 232 5.41 -9.37 -15.88
N THR A 233 6.55 -9.85 -15.44
CA THR A 233 6.75 -11.23 -15.00
C THR A 233 6.83 -11.37 -13.48
N GLU A 234 7.11 -10.25 -12.79
CA GLU A 234 7.29 -10.24 -11.35
C GLU A 234 7.01 -8.84 -10.78
N VAL A 235 6.44 -8.79 -9.59
CA VAL A 235 6.34 -7.58 -8.77
C VAL A 235 7.13 -7.75 -7.48
N ILE A 236 7.96 -6.75 -7.14
CA ILE A 236 8.84 -6.82 -5.97
C ILE A 236 8.54 -5.66 -5.03
N ILE A 237 8.50 -5.97 -3.74
CA ILE A 237 8.50 -4.96 -2.66
C ILE A 237 9.81 -5.10 -1.89
N TYR A 238 10.61 -4.03 -1.84
CA TYR A 238 11.74 -3.92 -0.91
C TYR A 238 11.24 -3.32 0.39
N ASP A 239 11.40 -4.05 1.49
CA ASP A 239 11.02 -3.62 2.84
C ASP A 239 12.27 -3.47 3.71
N TYR A 240 12.59 -2.22 4.07
CA TYR A 240 13.72 -1.93 4.94
C TYR A 240 13.30 -2.07 6.40
N ALA A 241 13.72 -3.18 7.00
CA ALA A 241 13.29 -3.63 8.32
C ALA A 241 14.34 -3.28 9.39
N ASP A 242 14.00 -2.32 10.24
CA ASP A 242 14.82 -1.87 11.37
C ASP A 242 14.52 -2.76 12.60
N MET A 243 14.98 -4.02 12.57
CA MET A 243 14.55 -5.10 13.49
C MET A 243 15.10 -4.95 14.91
N LYS A 244 16.17 -4.18 15.12
CA LYS A 244 16.81 -3.98 16.41
C LYS A 244 16.10 -2.96 17.31
N ILE A 245 15.05 -2.33 16.82
CA ILE A 245 14.19 -1.40 17.56
C ILE A 245 12.83 -2.05 17.74
N THR A 246 12.41 -2.27 18.98
CA THR A 246 11.19 -3.01 19.32
C THR A 246 9.93 -2.48 18.62
N MET A 247 9.80 -1.15 18.49
CA MET A 247 8.65 -0.53 17.84
C MET A 247 8.60 -0.86 16.34
N THR A 248 9.70 -0.69 15.62
CA THR A 248 9.79 -0.94 14.18
C THR A 248 9.74 -2.42 13.85
N MET A 249 10.29 -3.29 14.72
CA MET A 249 10.15 -4.73 14.62
C MET A 249 8.67 -5.16 14.66
N ARG A 250 7.89 -4.68 15.64
CA ARG A 250 6.44 -4.95 15.70
C ARG A 250 5.68 -4.42 14.48
N MET A 251 6.11 -3.29 13.92
CA MET A 251 5.55 -2.76 12.67
C MET A 251 5.89 -3.68 11.49
N PHE A 252 7.10 -4.21 11.43
CA PHE A 252 7.51 -5.17 10.42
C PHE A 252 6.71 -6.48 10.50
N GLU A 253 6.54 -7.07 11.68
CA GLU A 253 5.72 -8.27 11.88
C GLU A 253 4.29 -8.10 11.34
N ARG A 254 3.69 -6.93 11.56
CA ARG A 254 2.36 -6.61 11.00
C ARG A 254 2.39 -6.53 9.48
N ARG A 255 3.48 -6.00 8.88
CA ARG A 255 3.65 -5.99 7.43
C ARG A 255 3.82 -7.39 6.87
N VAL A 256 4.60 -8.26 7.52
CA VAL A 256 4.75 -9.67 7.14
C VAL A 256 3.40 -10.37 7.04
N ALA A 257 2.55 -10.22 8.07
CA ALA A 257 1.19 -10.74 8.02
C ALA A 257 0.36 -10.13 6.88
N GLY A 258 0.57 -8.84 6.58
CA GLY A 258 -0.05 -8.13 5.45
C GLY A 258 0.39 -8.68 4.10
N TYR A 259 1.69 -8.87 3.88
CA TYR A 259 2.25 -9.42 2.64
C TYR A 259 1.67 -10.80 2.31
N ARG A 260 1.59 -11.68 3.30
CA ARG A 260 1.00 -13.01 3.12
C ARG A 260 -0.48 -12.96 2.79
N ALA A 261 -1.22 -12.03 3.41
CA ALA A 261 -2.63 -11.88 3.18
C ALA A 261 -2.96 -11.43 1.74
N ILE A 262 -2.04 -10.71 1.09
CA ILE A 262 -2.17 -10.25 -0.30
C ILE A 262 -1.38 -11.11 -1.30
N GLY A 263 -0.88 -12.28 -0.87
CA GLY A 263 -0.28 -13.30 -1.73
C GLY A 263 1.19 -13.13 -2.06
N TYR A 264 1.93 -12.27 -1.35
CA TYR A 264 3.38 -12.14 -1.54
C TYR A 264 4.16 -13.22 -0.81
N ARG A 265 5.22 -13.71 -1.46
CA ARG A 265 6.23 -14.58 -0.85
C ARG A 265 7.38 -13.73 -0.34
N ILE A 266 7.87 -14.03 0.85
CA ILE A 266 9.05 -13.38 1.41
C ILE A 266 10.26 -14.15 0.91
N ALA A 267 11.13 -13.47 0.15
CA ALA A 267 12.30 -14.05 -0.51
C ALA A 267 13.59 -13.62 0.19
N ASP A 268 13.71 -13.90 1.49
CA ASP A 268 14.95 -13.64 2.21
C ASP A 268 15.29 -14.81 3.16
N ASP A 269 16.47 -15.39 2.98
CA ASP A 269 17.01 -16.44 3.85
C ASP A 269 17.15 -15.95 5.30
N ASN A 270 17.45 -14.68 5.50
CA ASN A 270 17.56 -14.10 6.83
C ASN A 270 16.21 -13.93 7.54
N ALA A 271 15.13 -13.60 6.83
CA ALA A 271 13.81 -13.50 7.42
C ALA A 271 13.28 -14.87 7.86
N GLN A 272 13.62 -15.95 7.16
CA GLN A 272 13.30 -17.32 7.56
C GLN A 272 14.06 -17.76 8.82
N ILE A 273 15.33 -17.34 8.96
CA ILE A 273 16.14 -17.62 10.14
C ILE A 273 15.64 -16.85 11.36
N LEU A 274 15.23 -15.60 11.19
CA LEU A 274 14.76 -14.73 12.26
C LEU A 274 13.32 -15.06 12.72
N PHE A 275 12.53 -15.66 11.84
CA PHE A 275 11.13 -16.02 12.11
C PHE A 275 10.84 -17.43 11.55
N PRO A 276 11.38 -18.50 12.16
CA PRO A 276 11.19 -19.87 11.69
C PRO A 276 9.72 -20.31 11.69
N GLU A 277 8.89 -19.74 12.57
CA GLU A 277 7.44 -19.93 12.56
C GLU A 277 6.76 -19.36 11.30
N TYR A 278 7.48 -18.59 10.52
CA TYR A 278 7.02 -17.98 9.28
C TYR A 278 7.63 -18.63 8.02
N ALA A 279 8.39 -19.73 8.15
CA ALA A 279 8.83 -20.50 7.00
C ALA A 279 7.63 -21.01 6.19
N PRO A 280 7.70 -21.05 4.85
CA PRO A 280 6.64 -21.65 4.05
C PRO A 280 6.50 -23.11 4.48
N CYS A 281 5.28 -23.54 4.84
CA CYS A 281 4.98 -24.96 4.95
C CYS A 281 5.29 -25.58 3.59
N GLU A 282 6.25 -26.48 3.54
CA GLU A 282 6.43 -27.37 2.40
C GLU A 282 5.09 -28.06 2.18
N SER A 283 4.52 -27.87 1.02
CA SER A 283 3.26 -28.50 0.62
C SER A 283 3.51 -29.99 0.48
N HIS A 284 3.32 -30.74 1.55
CA HIS A 284 2.99 -32.14 1.42
C HIS A 284 1.61 -32.20 0.83
N GLY A 285 1.55 -32.67 -0.41
CA GLY A 285 0.28 -32.93 -1.08
C GLY A 285 -0.49 -34.02 -0.34
N GLU A 286 -1.52 -33.60 0.40
CA GLU A 286 -2.64 -34.44 0.77
C GLU A 286 -3.90 -33.58 0.66
N GLY A 287 -4.84 -34.10 -0.12
CA GLY A 287 -6.09 -33.41 -0.43
C GLY A 287 -6.94 -33.18 0.82
N ASP A 288 -7.19 -31.95 1.11
CA ASP A 288 -8.25 -31.56 2.05
C ASP A 288 -9.53 -31.30 1.27
N GLN A 289 -10.45 -32.26 1.37
CA GLN A 289 -11.81 -32.14 0.88
C GLN A 289 -12.53 -31.16 1.80
N GLY A 290 -12.75 -29.94 1.32
CA GLY A 290 -13.50 -28.92 2.00
C GLY A 290 -14.93 -29.37 2.30
N GLU A 291 -15.26 -29.56 3.56
CA GLU A 291 -16.63 -29.69 4.03
C GLU A 291 -17.41 -28.41 3.77
N ILE A 292 -18.40 -28.55 2.89
CA ILE A 292 -19.41 -27.53 2.62
C ILE A 292 -20.40 -27.58 3.79
N PHE A 293 -20.29 -26.65 4.74
CA PHE A 293 -21.37 -26.42 5.69
C PHE A 293 -22.55 -25.73 4.99
N ALA A 294 -23.55 -26.54 4.65
CA ALA A 294 -24.86 -26.06 4.27
C ALA A 294 -25.63 -25.70 5.56
N ASP A 295 -25.76 -24.41 5.83
CA ASP A 295 -26.64 -23.91 6.87
C ASP A 295 -28.10 -23.95 6.37
N GLN A 296 -28.86 -24.91 6.86
CA GLN A 296 -30.31 -25.00 6.67
C GLN A 296 -30.99 -24.18 7.78
N GLY A 297 -31.15 -22.90 7.53
CA GLY A 297 -31.99 -22.02 8.35
C GLY A 297 -33.47 -22.21 8.01
N SER A 298 -34.19 -22.99 8.81
CA SER A 298 -35.63 -23.14 8.78
C SER A 298 -36.34 -21.85 9.18
N ILE A 299 -37.18 -21.35 8.30
CA ILE A 299 -38.10 -20.23 8.54
C ILE A 299 -39.34 -20.78 9.29
N ARG A 300 -39.62 -20.15 10.43
CA ARG A 300 -41.00 -20.00 10.94
C ARG A 300 -41.19 -18.53 11.35
#